data_ee627b88174b2e03b53490eb545d841d
#
_entry.id   ee627b88174b2e03b53490eb545d841d
#
_cell.length_a   1.000
_cell.length_b   1.000
_cell.length_c   1.000
_cell.angle_alpha   90.00
_cell.angle_beta   90.00
_cell.angle_gamma   90.00
#
_symmetry.space_group_name_H-M   'P 1'
#
loop_
_entity.id
_entity.type
_entity.pdbx_description
1 polymer ?
#
loop_
_entity_poly.entity_id
_entity_poly.type
_entity_poly.pdbx_seq_one_letter_code
_entity_poly.pdbx_strand_id
1 'polypeptide(L)'
;MNGTHVLRLHIVVLALTAWLFITCSSTRPPQKPSPPPSSPNVATQAPTEEPPKPDVVPQFVTPSRTTTLSISPYPLLKARIDSLIPDDRFPPAHIGLKIVSLTRKEMLYELNARALFNPASGQKLLTAATALARLGPDFLLKTIVYLAPESNTLYVKGFGDPLFRTQDADSLARMLRRMISPSLRWRLVGDVSYFDDQWWGYGWNWNDEPEAYQMYIMPLILNGNAIKVFARPGRRVGDPLIVRTEPSTRYVSIENTSRTTARGTATRLTISRKWRERSNVITIEGEMARRQREDSAEVSIWQPERYALHVIAERLQSYGITVSEIAIDTVPHTAMELTRYSHRLDSVVTYLNKESDNLSGEALIKILGAEFKGTPGSAAAGASVIKDYLAELGIDTTWLRIADGSGLSRHDLLSPAILVRVLEAMYASPHFDTFYRSLPVAGVDGTIRRRMKYTDAHGNLRAKTGTLSGVSSLSGYVLSADGEWLAFSMMMMNYPTDARVYRRVQDEVAVFLSGLRRANF
;
A
#
# COMPACT_ATOMS: atom_id res chain seq x y z
N MET A 1 -31.24 -17.75 -59.34
CA MET A 1 -31.38 -16.58 -60.22
C MET A 1 -30.89 -15.39 -59.42
N ASN A 2 -29.71 -15.00 -59.73
CA ASN A 2 -29.18 -13.67 -60.14
C ASN A 2 -29.51 -12.54 -59.15
N GLY A 3 -28.60 -11.72 -58.72
CA GLY A 3 -27.26 -11.35 -59.22
C GLY A 3 -26.59 -10.35 -58.28
N THR A 4 -25.34 -10.41 -58.37
CA THR A 4 -24.27 -9.54 -57.92
C THR A 4 -24.48 -8.03 -58.18
N HIS A 5 -24.00 -7.16 -57.29
CA HIS A 5 -23.22 -5.95 -57.71
C HIS A 5 -22.23 -5.50 -56.65
N VAL A 6 -20.98 -5.54 -57.05
CA VAL A 6 -19.80 -4.95 -56.46
C VAL A 6 -19.73 -3.48 -56.91
N LEU A 7 -19.38 -2.53 -56.04
CA LEU A 7 -18.83 -1.26 -56.48
C LEU A 7 -17.67 -0.81 -55.56
N ARG A 8 -16.53 -0.74 -56.22
CA ARG A 8 -15.27 -0.11 -55.73
C ARG A 8 -15.40 1.39 -55.77
N LEU A 9 -14.82 2.09 -54.85
CA LEU A 9 -14.45 3.49 -55.07
C LEU A 9 -13.06 3.81 -54.48
N HIS A 10 -12.37 4.62 -55.28
CA HIS A 10 -10.96 4.90 -55.38
C HIS A 10 -10.42 5.88 -54.31
N ILE A 11 -9.16 5.65 -54.00
CA ILE A 11 -8.22 6.55 -53.33
C ILE A 11 -7.91 7.76 -54.19
N VAL A 12 -7.89 8.96 -53.60
CA VAL A 12 -7.15 10.13 -54.15
C VAL A 12 -6.27 10.70 -53.03
N VAL A 13 -4.96 10.57 -53.25
CA VAL A 13 -3.88 11.24 -52.52
C VAL A 13 -3.63 12.59 -53.22
N LEU A 14 -3.56 13.66 -52.45
CA LEU A 14 -2.97 14.93 -52.92
C LEU A 14 -2.07 15.47 -51.81
N ALA A 15 -0.77 15.43 -52.09
CA ALA A 15 0.29 16.12 -51.39
C ALA A 15 0.36 17.58 -51.80
N LEU A 16 0.48 18.50 -50.86
CA LEU A 16 0.93 19.86 -51.10
C LEU A 16 1.94 20.25 -50.03
N THR A 17 3.19 20.33 -50.47
CA THR A 17 4.35 20.92 -49.80
C THR A 17 4.27 22.44 -49.86
N ALA A 18 4.40 23.12 -48.72
CA ALA A 18 4.74 24.53 -48.66
C ALA A 18 5.84 24.75 -47.62
N TRP A 19 7.00 25.12 -48.10
CA TRP A 19 8.14 25.65 -47.37
C TRP A 19 7.84 27.07 -46.90
N LEU A 20 8.06 27.36 -45.64
CA LEU A 20 8.23 28.73 -45.18
C LEU A 20 9.42 28.79 -44.22
N PHE A 21 10.47 29.44 -44.67
CA PHE A 21 11.61 29.89 -43.88
C PHE A 21 11.14 30.97 -42.90
N ILE A 22 11.41 30.81 -41.62
CA ILE A 22 11.38 31.92 -40.65
C ILE A 22 12.73 31.96 -39.95
N THR A 23 13.35 33.11 -40.11
CA THR A 23 14.65 33.55 -39.65
C THR A 23 14.75 33.54 -38.13
N CYS A 24 15.85 32.99 -37.66
CA CYS A 24 16.26 33.01 -36.24
C CYS A 24 16.69 34.44 -35.86
N SER A 25 15.96 35.08 -34.97
CA SER A 25 16.36 36.32 -34.31
C SER A 25 16.72 35.99 -32.88
N SER A 26 18.00 36.17 -32.52
CA SER A 26 18.55 35.98 -31.20
C SER A 26 18.09 37.10 -30.27
N THR A 27 17.30 36.77 -29.26
CA THR A 27 17.05 37.66 -28.13
C THR A 27 17.73 37.09 -26.88
N ARG A 28 18.59 37.91 -26.26
CA ARG A 28 19.28 37.67 -25.00
C ARG A 28 18.27 37.41 -23.85
N PRO A 29 18.59 36.53 -22.88
CA PRO A 29 17.76 36.39 -21.70
C PRO A 29 17.87 37.63 -20.78
N PRO A 30 16.80 37.97 -20.02
CA PRO A 30 16.81 39.10 -19.11
C PRO A 30 17.73 38.87 -17.92
N GLN A 31 18.52 39.89 -17.58
CA GLN A 31 19.35 39.93 -16.39
C GLN A 31 18.49 39.96 -15.10
N LYS A 32 18.89 39.21 -14.09
CA LYS A 32 18.34 39.29 -12.72
C LYS A 32 18.65 40.66 -12.11
N PRO A 33 17.71 41.28 -11.39
CA PRO A 33 17.98 42.49 -10.63
C PRO A 33 18.90 42.24 -9.45
N SER A 34 19.81 43.16 -9.19
CA SER A 34 20.74 43.19 -8.08
C SER A 34 20.03 43.42 -6.73
N PRO A 35 20.49 42.86 -5.62
CA PRO A 35 19.90 43.11 -4.31
C PRO A 35 20.18 44.51 -3.80
N PRO A 36 19.28 45.11 -2.98
CA PRO A 36 19.47 46.41 -2.36
C PRO A 36 20.54 46.40 -1.24
N PRO A 37 21.12 47.56 -0.92
CA PRO A 37 22.20 47.64 0.04
C PRO A 37 21.75 47.44 1.50
N SER A 38 22.60 46.77 2.28
CA SER A 38 22.44 46.46 3.69
C SER A 38 22.46 47.71 4.58
N SER A 39 21.48 47.83 5.48
CA SER A 39 21.47 48.80 6.60
C SER A 39 22.13 48.22 7.84
N PRO A 40 22.68 49.05 8.74
CA PRO A 40 23.65 48.62 9.75
C PRO A 40 23.02 47.95 10.97
N ASN A 41 23.81 47.05 11.56
CA ASN A 41 23.56 46.30 12.80
C ASN A 41 23.22 47.19 14.00
N VAL A 42 22.12 46.87 14.68
CA VAL A 42 21.94 47.17 16.10
C VAL A 42 21.86 45.84 16.84
N ALA A 43 22.87 45.54 17.62
CA ALA A 43 22.92 44.37 18.48
C ALA A 43 21.98 44.57 19.69
N THR A 44 20.94 43.74 19.79
CA THR A 44 20.20 43.58 21.03
C THR A 44 20.32 42.10 21.42
N GLN A 45 21.05 41.84 22.50
CA GLN A 45 21.17 40.50 23.08
C GLN A 45 19.83 40.10 23.68
N ALA A 46 19.27 38.97 23.18
CA ALA A 46 18.20 38.24 23.82
C ALA A 46 18.76 37.04 24.61
N PRO A 47 18.10 36.62 25.70
CA PRO A 47 18.61 35.58 26.58
C PRO A 47 18.64 34.24 25.86
N THR A 48 19.74 33.50 26.02
CA THR A 48 19.94 32.14 25.56
C THR A 48 19.07 31.19 26.38
N GLU A 49 17.91 30.79 25.83
CA GLU A 49 17.25 29.54 26.24
C GLU A 49 17.96 28.37 25.56
N GLU A 50 18.50 27.45 26.37
CA GLU A 50 19.01 26.17 25.90
C GLU A 50 17.89 25.39 25.19
N PRO A 51 18.11 24.84 24.00
CA PRO A 51 17.10 23.98 23.34
C PRO A 51 16.85 22.73 24.20
N PRO A 52 15.61 22.24 24.29
CA PRO A 52 15.29 21.02 25.03
C PRO A 52 16.15 19.87 24.50
N LYS A 53 16.78 19.14 25.44
CA LYS A 53 17.57 17.95 25.14
C LYS A 53 16.69 16.98 24.32
N PRO A 54 17.21 16.45 23.20
CA PRO A 54 16.45 15.43 22.44
C PRO A 54 16.23 14.23 23.36
N ASP A 55 15.00 13.76 23.40
CA ASP A 55 14.62 12.52 24.07
C ASP A 55 15.54 11.39 23.61
N VAL A 56 15.95 10.57 24.58
CA VAL A 56 16.90 9.48 24.42
C VAL A 56 16.49 8.61 23.24
N VAL A 57 17.21 8.73 22.13
CA VAL A 57 17.12 7.81 21.01
C VAL A 57 17.50 6.42 21.54
N PRO A 58 16.65 5.39 21.41
CA PRO A 58 17.02 4.06 21.82
C PRO A 58 18.34 3.65 21.15
N GLN A 59 19.34 3.26 21.93
CA GLN A 59 20.59 2.74 21.38
C GLN A 59 20.25 1.45 20.62
N PHE A 60 20.35 1.50 19.29
CA PHE A 60 20.22 0.34 18.44
C PHE A 60 21.36 -0.63 18.75
N VAL A 61 21.01 -1.83 19.22
CA VAL A 61 21.96 -2.95 19.26
C VAL A 61 22.26 -3.30 17.80
N THR A 62 23.44 -2.93 17.34
CA THR A 62 23.92 -3.31 16.01
C THR A 62 23.97 -4.84 15.96
N PRO A 63 23.23 -5.50 15.07
CA PRO A 63 23.37 -6.95 14.96
C PRO A 63 24.80 -7.26 14.53
N SER A 64 25.47 -8.05 15.37
CA SER A 64 26.85 -8.49 15.10
C SER A 64 26.99 -9.09 13.71
N ARG A 65 28.05 -8.70 13.03
CA ARG A 65 28.65 -9.19 11.79
C ARG A 65 27.81 -10.18 10.96
N THR A 66 27.69 -9.89 9.68
CA THR A 66 27.16 -10.79 8.65
C THR A 66 27.60 -12.23 8.89
N THR A 67 26.70 -13.05 9.40
CA THR A 67 26.97 -14.49 9.53
C THR A 67 27.02 -15.06 8.12
N THR A 68 28.17 -15.49 7.67
CA THR A 68 28.31 -16.20 6.39
C THR A 68 27.59 -17.54 6.54
N LEU A 69 26.50 -17.74 5.80
CA LEU A 69 25.81 -19.03 5.78
C LEU A 69 26.68 -20.05 5.04
N SER A 70 26.86 -21.23 5.61
CA SER A 70 27.54 -22.32 4.95
C SER A 70 26.69 -22.90 3.81
N ILE A 71 27.34 -23.35 2.75
CA ILE A 71 26.64 -24.05 1.65
C ILE A 71 26.30 -25.46 2.16
N SER A 72 25.03 -25.83 2.08
CA SER A 72 24.61 -27.19 2.44
C SER A 72 25.09 -28.19 1.40
N PRO A 73 25.75 -29.28 1.83
CA PRO A 73 26.26 -30.31 0.94
C PRO A 73 25.19 -31.35 0.53
N TYR A 74 23.94 -31.07 0.62
CA TYR A 74 22.85 -32.02 0.36
C TYR A 74 22.43 -32.06 -1.13
N PRO A 75 23.10 -32.88 -1.99
CA PRO A 75 22.81 -32.90 -3.42
C PRO A 75 21.42 -33.47 -3.75
N LEU A 76 20.92 -34.38 -2.92
CA LEU A 76 19.58 -34.96 -3.08
C LEU A 76 18.47 -33.91 -2.77
N LEU A 77 18.69 -33.09 -1.74
CA LEU A 77 17.79 -31.97 -1.44
C LEU A 77 17.72 -31.01 -2.62
N LYS A 78 18.89 -30.63 -3.17
CA LYS A 78 18.96 -29.77 -4.36
C LYS A 78 18.22 -30.40 -5.54
N ALA A 79 18.49 -31.64 -5.88
CA ALA A 79 17.84 -32.36 -6.97
C ALA A 79 16.31 -32.45 -6.78
N ARG A 80 15.86 -32.64 -5.52
CA ARG A 80 14.44 -32.66 -5.21
C ARG A 80 13.77 -31.30 -5.44
N ILE A 81 14.41 -30.21 -4.99
CA ILE A 81 13.87 -28.85 -5.22
C ILE A 81 13.89 -28.52 -6.72
N ASP A 82 14.99 -28.86 -7.42
CA ASP A 82 15.09 -28.67 -8.87
C ASP A 82 13.94 -29.38 -9.62
N SER A 83 13.54 -30.58 -9.18
CA SER A 83 12.42 -31.31 -9.78
C SER A 83 11.04 -30.68 -9.59
N LEU A 84 10.90 -29.78 -8.61
CA LEU A 84 9.66 -29.05 -8.35
C LEU A 84 9.58 -27.74 -9.15
N ILE A 85 10.75 -27.24 -9.63
CA ILE A 85 10.81 -26.01 -10.41
C ILE A 85 10.45 -26.32 -11.87
N PRO A 86 9.64 -25.46 -12.51
CA PRO A 86 9.22 -25.67 -13.88
C PRO A 86 10.40 -25.78 -14.86
N ASP A 87 10.32 -26.75 -15.72
CA ASP A 87 11.17 -26.93 -16.90
C ASP A 87 10.43 -26.45 -18.18
N ASP A 88 10.85 -26.95 -19.35
CA ASP A 88 10.30 -26.61 -20.67
C ASP A 88 8.79 -26.86 -20.82
N ARG A 89 8.15 -27.54 -19.86
CA ARG A 89 6.69 -27.75 -19.82
C ARG A 89 5.91 -26.52 -19.36
N PHE A 90 6.61 -25.51 -18.85
CA PHE A 90 6.00 -24.25 -18.40
C PHE A 90 6.36 -23.12 -19.37
N PRO A 91 5.49 -22.10 -19.50
CA PRO A 91 5.86 -20.90 -20.22
C PRO A 91 7.15 -20.29 -19.67
N PRO A 92 8.00 -19.72 -20.52
CA PRO A 92 9.23 -19.08 -20.07
C PRO A 92 8.95 -18.04 -18.98
N ALA A 93 9.69 -18.12 -17.88
CA ALA A 93 9.63 -17.17 -16.78
C ALA A 93 10.99 -17.03 -16.12
N HIS A 94 11.22 -15.87 -15.52
CA HIS A 94 12.39 -15.70 -14.65
C HIS A 94 12.01 -16.19 -13.25
N ILE A 95 12.81 -17.11 -12.69
CA ILE A 95 12.59 -17.69 -11.37
C ILE A 95 13.82 -17.41 -10.50
N GLY A 96 13.57 -16.85 -9.32
CA GLY A 96 14.56 -16.68 -8.26
C GLY A 96 14.08 -17.35 -6.97
N LEU A 97 14.96 -18.07 -6.32
CA LEU A 97 14.66 -18.80 -5.09
C LEU A 97 15.87 -18.79 -4.16
N LYS A 98 15.64 -18.55 -2.87
CA LYS A 98 16.62 -18.78 -1.81
C LYS A 98 15.93 -19.41 -0.62
N ILE A 99 16.57 -20.43 -0.03
CA ILE A 99 16.12 -21.16 1.15
C ILE A 99 17.30 -21.28 2.11
N VAL A 100 17.09 -20.91 3.37
CA VAL A 100 18.11 -21.00 4.42
C VAL A 100 17.53 -21.67 5.66
N SER A 101 18.37 -22.37 6.38
CA SER A 101 18.12 -22.81 7.74
C SER A 101 18.51 -21.73 8.73
N LEU A 102 17.55 -21.17 9.44
CA LEU A 102 17.80 -20.22 10.52
C LEU A 102 18.38 -20.90 11.76
N THR A 103 17.95 -22.15 12.02
CA THR A 103 18.40 -22.95 13.15
C THR A 103 19.88 -23.34 13.02
N ARG A 104 20.29 -23.78 11.82
CA ARG A 104 21.66 -24.23 11.56
C ARG A 104 22.55 -23.16 10.94
N LYS A 105 21.97 -22.03 10.53
CA LYS A 105 22.68 -20.90 9.87
C LYS A 105 23.39 -21.34 8.59
N GLU A 106 22.70 -22.10 7.76
CA GLU A 106 23.23 -22.62 6.50
C GLU A 106 22.28 -22.36 5.33
N MET A 107 22.85 -22.20 4.14
CA MET A 107 22.08 -22.12 2.91
C MET A 107 21.71 -23.53 2.44
N LEU A 108 20.43 -23.77 2.20
CA LEU A 108 19.92 -25.05 1.71
C LEU A 108 19.82 -25.10 0.20
N TYR A 109 19.37 -24.00 -0.41
CA TYR A 109 19.14 -23.93 -1.85
C TYR A 109 19.18 -22.49 -2.34
N GLU A 110 19.73 -22.27 -3.52
CA GLU A 110 19.61 -21.02 -4.25
C GLU A 110 19.54 -21.22 -5.76
N LEU A 111 18.69 -20.42 -6.41
CA LEU A 111 18.57 -20.29 -7.85
C LEU A 111 18.35 -18.80 -8.16
N ASN A 112 19.23 -18.20 -8.97
CA ASN A 112 19.14 -16.77 -9.31
C ASN A 112 18.89 -15.85 -8.08
N ALA A 113 19.41 -16.24 -6.90
CA ALA A 113 19.08 -15.62 -5.63
C ALA A 113 19.49 -14.14 -5.54
N ARG A 114 20.48 -13.72 -6.33
CA ARG A 114 20.97 -12.33 -6.40
C ARG A 114 20.40 -11.54 -7.59
N ALA A 115 19.70 -12.20 -8.52
CA ALA A 115 19.06 -11.51 -9.64
C ALA A 115 17.93 -10.61 -9.12
N LEU A 116 17.73 -9.47 -9.78
CA LEU A 116 16.71 -8.51 -9.41
C LEU A 116 15.38 -8.88 -10.04
N PHE A 117 14.34 -8.89 -9.22
CA PHE A 117 12.97 -9.15 -9.58
C PHE A 117 12.07 -8.01 -9.09
N ASN A 118 10.94 -7.83 -9.74
CA ASN A 118 9.88 -7.07 -9.12
C ASN A 118 9.27 -7.90 -7.98
N PRO A 119 9.29 -7.41 -6.72
CA PRO A 119 8.81 -8.18 -5.57
C PRO A 119 7.27 -8.24 -5.48
N ALA A 120 6.56 -7.38 -6.21
CA ALA A 120 5.17 -7.06 -5.95
C ALA A 120 4.96 -6.80 -4.44
N SER A 121 3.84 -7.21 -3.85
CA SER A 121 3.59 -7.03 -2.41
C SER A 121 4.59 -7.74 -1.48
N GLY A 122 5.60 -8.45 -2.00
CA GLY A 122 6.77 -8.88 -1.23
C GLY A 122 7.58 -7.71 -0.67
N GLN A 123 7.52 -6.53 -1.31
CA GLN A 123 8.06 -5.26 -0.81
C GLN A 123 7.58 -4.93 0.62
N LYS A 124 6.34 -5.28 0.95
CA LYS A 124 5.76 -5.03 2.27
C LYS A 124 6.50 -5.70 3.43
N LEU A 125 7.20 -6.83 3.18
CA LEU A 125 8.07 -7.44 4.19
C LEU A 125 9.18 -6.48 4.61
N LEU A 126 9.77 -5.81 3.63
CA LEU A 126 10.84 -4.84 3.87
C LEU A 126 10.32 -3.58 4.57
N THR A 127 9.20 -3.04 4.12
CA THR A 127 8.53 -1.90 4.74
C THR A 127 8.14 -2.21 6.19
N ALA A 128 7.52 -3.38 6.45
CA ALA A 128 7.11 -3.81 7.79
C ALA A 128 8.31 -4.05 8.73
N ALA A 129 9.36 -4.73 8.23
CA ALA A 129 10.56 -5.00 9.01
C ALA A 129 11.26 -3.70 9.40
N THR A 130 11.42 -2.77 8.46
CA THR A 130 12.03 -1.46 8.72
C THR A 130 11.19 -0.65 9.70
N ALA A 131 9.86 -0.61 9.52
CA ALA A 131 8.98 0.12 10.43
C ALA A 131 9.08 -0.42 11.88
N LEU A 132 9.03 -1.74 12.05
CA LEU A 132 9.20 -2.35 13.38
C LEU A 132 10.59 -2.10 13.97
N ALA A 133 11.65 -2.19 13.16
CA ALA A 133 13.01 -1.97 13.62
C ALA A 133 13.28 -0.51 14.02
N ARG A 134 12.66 0.46 13.34
CA ARG A 134 12.91 1.88 13.53
C ARG A 134 11.96 2.56 14.52
N LEU A 135 10.70 2.20 14.47
CA LEU A 135 9.65 2.86 15.27
C LEU A 135 9.23 2.02 16.48
N GLY A 136 9.44 0.71 16.44
CA GLY A 136 8.96 -0.22 17.45
C GLY A 136 7.45 -0.52 17.34
N PRO A 137 6.97 -1.65 17.90
CA PRO A 137 5.58 -2.11 17.74
C PRO A 137 4.55 -1.19 18.41
N ASP A 138 4.98 -0.41 19.40
CA ASP A 138 4.13 0.47 20.20
C ASP A 138 3.94 1.88 19.60
N PHE A 139 4.65 2.20 18.52
CA PHE A 139 4.49 3.47 17.83
C PHE A 139 3.03 3.71 17.44
N LEU A 140 2.55 4.94 17.67
CA LEU A 140 1.15 5.30 17.45
C LEU A 140 0.97 6.08 16.16
N LEU A 141 0.20 5.52 15.25
CA LEU A 141 -0.31 6.23 14.08
C LEU A 141 -1.58 6.97 14.51
N LYS A 142 -1.71 8.28 14.18
CA LYS A 142 -2.64 9.18 14.87
C LYS A 142 -3.52 9.95 13.89
N THR A 143 -4.72 10.29 14.36
CA THR A 143 -5.56 11.38 13.86
C THR A 143 -5.86 12.29 15.05
N ILE A 144 -5.38 13.54 14.99
CA ILE A 144 -5.47 14.48 16.12
C ILE A 144 -6.41 15.62 15.78
N VAL A 145 -7.25 16.01 16.73
CA VAL A 145 -8.10 17.19 16.63
C VAL A 145 -7.55 18.30 17.50
N TYR A 146 -7.32 19.45 16.88
CA TYR A 146 -6.90 20.67 17.55
C TYR A 146 -8.05 21.68 17.55
N LEU A 147 -8.07 22.53 18.56
CA LEU A 147 -9.04 23.60 18.73
C LEU A 147 -8.35 24.95 18.59
N ALA A 148 -8.86 25.79 17.70
CA ALA A 148 -8.60 27.23 17.68
C ALA A 148 -9.85 27.97 18.21
N PRO A 149 -9.93 28.27 19.51
CA PRO A 149 -11.17 28.71 20.16
C PRO A 149 -11.67 30.05 19.64
N GLU A 150 -10.77 30.98 19.30
CA GLU A 150 -11.10 32.33 18.84
C GLU A 150 -11.89 32.35 17.53
N SER A 151 -11.70 31.31 16.70
CA SER A 151 -12.36 31.17 15.38
C SER A 151 -13.41 30.09 15.33
N ASN A 152 -13.75 29.43 16.44
CA ASN A 152 -14.58 28.24 16.48
C ASN A 152 -14.16 27.18 15.44
N THR A 153 -12.85 26.96 15.31
CA THR A 153 -12.29 26.06 14.30
C THR A 153 -11.73 24.79 14.94
N LEU A 154 -12.13 23.65 14.39
CA LEU A 154 -11.57 22.34 14.68
C LEU A 154 -10.65 21.95 13.52
N TYR A 155 -9.38 21.73 13.82
CA TYR A 155 -8.42 21.19 12.86
C TYR A 155 -8.28 19.70 13.08
N VAL A 156 -8.44 18.90 12.02
CA VAL A 156 -8.22 17.46 12.03
C VAL A 156 -6.94 17.18 11.26
N LYS A 157 -5.87 16.87 11.99
CA LYS A 157 -4.56 16.56 11.41
C LYS A 157 -4.38 15.04 11.32
N GLY A 158 -4.10 14.57 10.10
CA GLY A 158 -3.76 13.17 9.84
C GLY A 158 -2.26 12.92 9.93
N PHE A 159 -1.89 11.78 10.53
CA PHE A 159 -0.52 11.30 10.62
C PHE A 159 -0.35 9.91 9.96
N GLY A 160 -1.19 9.63 8.96
CA GLY A 160 -1.07 8.41 8.14
C GLY A 160 -1.60 7.14 8.80
N ASP A 161 -2.63 7.21 9.65
CA ASP A 161 -3.25 6.03 10.25
C ASP A 161 -4.15 5.28 9.25
N PRO A 162 -3.72 4.14 8.65
CA PRO A 162 -4.49 3.46 7.63
C PRO A 162 -5.66 2.65 8.21
N LEU A 163 -5.71 2.49 9.53
CA LEU A 163 -6.78 1.75 10.20
C LEU A 163 -7.94 2.64 10.65
N PHE A 164 -7.84 3.97 10.49
CA PHE A 164 -8.90 4.88 10.88
C PHE A 164 -10.14 4.68 10.00
N ARG A 165 -11.26 4.28 10.64
CA ARG A 165 -12.52 3.90 10.00
C ARG A 165 -13.67 4.81 10.44
N THR A 166 -14.83 4.64 9.81
CA THR A 166 -16.06 5.38 10.17
C THR A 166 -16.43 5.20 11.64
N GLN A 167 -16.19 4.03 12.24
CA GLN A 167 -16.46 3.77 13.66
C GLN A 167 -15.55 4.60 14.59
N ASP A 168 -14.32 4.83 14.14
CA ASP A 168 -13.34 5.65 14.86
C ASP A 168 -13.71 7.13 14.75
N ALA A 169 -14.15 7.57 13.55
CA ALA A 169 -14.70 8.90 13.34
C ALA A 169 -15.97 9.15 14.18
N ASP A 170 -16.83 8.14 14.35
CA ASP A 170 -17.99 8.21 15.25
C ASP A 170 -17.56 8.34 16.72
N SER A 171 -16.56 7.56 17.13
CA SER A 171 -15.98 7.64 18.48
C SER A 171 -15.36 9.01 18.74
N LEU A 172 -14.63 9.55 17.75
CA LEU A 172 -14.06 10.89 17.79
C LEU A 172 -15.16 11.96 17.92
N ALA A 173 -16.23 11.89 17.13
CA ALA A 173 -17.36 12.80 17.20
C ALA A 173 -18.07 12.75 18.57
N ARG A 174 -18.19 11.57 19.16
CA ARG A 174 -18.75 11.36 20.50
C ARG A 174 -17.87 11.98 21.59
N MET A 175 -16.55 11.88 21.48
CA MET A 175 -15.62 12.56 22.40
C MET A 175 -15.76 14.08 22.27
N LEU A 176 -15.73 14.61 21.05
CA LEU A 176 -15.87 16.04 20.78
C LEU A 176 -17.19 16.61 21.31
N ARG A 177 -18.30 15.86 21.21
CA ARG A 177 -19.61 16.29 21.75
C ARG A 177 -19.57 16.62 23.24
N ARG A 178 -18.64 16.05 24.00
CA ARG A 178 -18.46 16.30 25.44
C ARG A 178 -17.52 17.47 25.73
N MET A 179 -16.75 17.90 24.73
CA MET A 179 -15.66 18.86 24.91
C MET A 179 -15.95 20.22 24.29
N ILE A 180 -16.84 20.28 23.29
CA ILE A 180 -17.17 21.52 22.57
C ILE A 180 -18.64 21.85 22.67
N SER A 181 -19.00 23.15 22.54
CA SER A 181 -20.37 23.60 22.61
C SER A 181 -21.18 23.24 21.37
N PRO A 182 -22.32 22.56 21.49
CA PRO A 182 -23.20 22.26 20.36
C PRO A 182 -23.99 23.48 19.85
N SER A 183 -24.05 24.56 20.63
CA SER A 183 -24.74 25.78 20.23
C SER A 183 -23.94 26.64 19.25
N LEU A 184 -22.64 26.38 19.12
CA LEU A 184 -21.77 27.07 18.20
C LEU A 184 -21.78 26.39 16.83
N ARG A 185 -21.51 27.19 15.81
CA ARG A 185 -21.23 26.67 14.46
C ARG A 185 -19.72 26.54 14.31
N TRP A 186 -19.27 25.37 13.91
CA TRP A 186 -17.86 25.03 13.85
C TRP A 186 -17.36 25.02 12.41
N ARG A 187 -16.17 25.55 12.18
CA ARG A 187 -15.38 25.34 10.97
C ARG A 187 -14.55 24.06 11.16
N LEU A 188 -14.56 23.15 10.19
CA LEU A 188 -13.77 21.91 10.21
C LEU A 188 -12.68 21.99 9.14
N VAL A 189 -11.43 21.91 9.56
CA VAL A 189 -10.26 22.09 8.70
C VAL A 189 -9.39 20.83 8.75
N GLY A 190 -9.02 20.29 7.59
CA GLY A 190 -8.08 19.19 7.50
C GLY A 190 -6.65 19.67 7.35
N ASP A 191 -5.75 19.15 8.16
CA ASP A 191 -4.32 19.36 7.98
C ASP A 191 -3.68 18.10 7.40
N VAL A 192 -3.11 18.22 6.22
CA VAL A 192 -2.44 17.15 5.47
C VAL A 192 -0.94 17.40 5.30
N SER A 193 -0.38 18.30 6.09
CA SER A 193 1.03 18.73 5.98
C SER A 193 2.06 17.68 6.43
N TYR A 194 1.61 16.55 7.01
CA TYR A 194 2.51 15.51 7.48
C TYR A 194 3.16 14.71 6.34
N PHE A 195 2.48 14.54 5.20
CA PHE A 195 3.05 13.97 3.97
C PHE A 195 3.26 15.05 2.91
N ASP A 196 4.12 14.74 1.93
CA ASP A 196 4.30 15.57 0.73
C ASP A 196 3.05 15.52 -0.18
N ASP A 197 3.06 16.32 -1.24
CA ASP A 197 1.99 16.44 -2.21
C ASP A 197 2.00 15.33 -3.29
N GLN A 198 2.89 14.34 -3.17
CA GLN A 198 2.94 13.18 -4.05
C GLN A 198 1.88 12.16 -3.61
N TRP A 199 0.64 12.40 -3.96
CA TRP A 199 -0.52 11.57 -3.57
C TRP A 199 -0.72 10.31 -4.43
N TRP A 200 0.14 10.08 -5.44
CA TRP A 200 0.13 8.92 -6.34
C TRP A 200 1.49 8.25 -6.36
N GLY A 201 1.53 6.92 -6.24
CA GLY A 201 2.78 6.18 -6.21
C GLY A 201 3.55 6.25 -7.52
N TYR A 202 4.87 6.41 -7.42
CA TYR A 202 5.73 6.44 -8.60
C TYR A 202 5.69 5.10 -9.37
N GLY A 203 5.42 5.17 -10.68
CA GLY A 203 5.34 3.98 -11.53
C GLY A 203 4.06 3.17 -11.39
N TRP A 204 3.01 3.72 -10.77
CA TRP A 204 1.70 3.11 -10.74
C TRP A 204 0.97 3.28 -12.08
N ASN A 205 0.17 2.29 -12.46
CA ASN A 205 -0.59 2.35 -13.71
C ASN A 205 -1.77 3.31 -13.55
N TRP A 206 -1.87 4.28 -14.45
CA TRP A 206 -2.93 5.28 -14.42
C TRP A 206 -4.34 4.70 -14.59
N ASN A 207 -4.47 3.58 -15.30
CA ASN A 207 -5.77 2.95 -15.61
C ASN A 207 -6.32 2.09 -14.47
N ASP A 208 -5.55 1.90 -13.40
CA ASP A 208 -6.00 1.22 -12.17
C ASP A 208 -6.58 2.22 -11.14
N GLU A 209 -6.67 3.51 -11.46
CA GLU A 209 -7.08 4.58 -10.55
C GLU A 209 -8.42 4.35 -9.80
N PRO A 210 -9.51 3.81 -10.42
CA PRO A 210 -10.75 3.60 -9.69
C PRO A 210 -10.70 2.45 -8.69
N GLU A 211 -9.68 1.60 -8.78
CA GLU A 211 -9.55 0.43 -7.92
C GLU A 211 -9.11 0.81 -6.50
N ALA A 212 -9.73 0.21 -5.49
CA ALA A 212 -9.42 0.52 -4.09
C ALA A 212 -7.98 0.14 -3.70
N TYR A 213 -7.34 -0.80 -4.40
CA TYR A 213 -5.95 -1.16 -4.15
C TYR A 213 -4.96 -0.10 -4.66
N GLN A 214 -5.42 0.89 -5.45
CA GLN A 214 -4.63 1.99 -6.00
C GLN A 214 -5.26 3.35 -5.60
N MET A 215 -5.43 3.53 -4.30
CA MET A 215 -6.03 4.70 -3.68
C MET A 215 -5.05 5.87 -3.60
N TYR A 216 -5.57 7.08 -3.43
CA TYR A 216 -4.76 8.27 -3.19
C TYR A 216 -4.12 8.25 -1.79
N ILE A 217 -2.85 8.64 -1.72
CA ILE A 217 -2.01 8.57 -0.52
C ILE A 217 -2.03 9.94 0.17
N MET A 218 -2.79 10.07 1.24
CA MET A 218 -2.88 11.30 2.03
C MET A 218 -2.69 10.95 3.51
N PRO A 219 -2.20 11.87 4.36
CA PRO A 219 -2.01 11.56 5.79
C PRO A 219 -3.31 11.54 6.60
N LEU A 220 -4.36 12.24 6.14
CA LEU A 220 -5.70 12.15 6.71
C LEU A 220 -6.48 11.06 5.96
N ILE A 221 -6.49 9.88 6.55
CA ILE A 221 -7.07 8.65 5.98
C ILE A 221 -8.43 8.36 6.63
N LEU A 222 -9.37 7.88 5.84
CA LEU A 222 -10.61 7.27 6.33
C LEU A 222 -11.01 6.08 5.45
N ASN A 223 -11.32 4.93 6.06
CA ASN A 223 -11.78 3.71 5.36
C ASN A 223 -10.85 3.26 4.22
N GLY A 224 -9.53 3.45 4.36
CA GLY A 224 -8.59 3.09 3.31
C GLY A 224 -8.65 4.02 2.08
N ASN A 225 -9.18 5.25 2.22
CA ASN A 225 -9.39 6.21 1.14
C ASN A 225 -10.26 5.66 -0.02
N ALA A 226 -11.18 4.76 0.34
CA ALA A 226 -12.13 4.11 -0.56
C ALA A 226 -13.54 4.10 0.04
N ILE A 227 -14.52 3.83 -0.80
CA ILE A 227 -15.90 3.64 -0.38
C ILE A 227 -16.40 2.29 -0.87
N LYS A 228 -17.11 1.58 -0.02
CA LYS A 228 -17.74 0.33 -0.38
C LYS A 228 -19.13 0.58 -0.94
N VAL A 229 -19.39 0.03 -2.11
CA VAL A 229 -20.65 0.16 -2.84
C VAL A 229 -21.30 -1.20 -2.93
N PHE A 230 -22.55 -1.29 -2.54
CA PHE A 230 -23.35 -2.50 -2.58
C PHE A 230 -24.47 -2.34 -3.61
N ALA A 231 -24.72 -3.39 -4.38
CA ALA A 231 -25.79 -3.44 -5.36
C ALA A 231 -26.57 -4.75 -5.23
N ARG A 232 -27.90 -4.66 -5.25
CA ARG A 232 -28.79 -5.83 -5.23
C ARG A 232 -29.91 -5.67 -6.23
N PRO A 233 -30.48 -6.77 -6.75
CA PRO A 233 -31.58 -6.70 -7.71
C PRO A 233 -32.78 -5.93 -7.18
N GLY A 234 -33.44 -5.18 -8.06
CA GLY A 234 -34.76 -4.60 -7.84
C GLY A 234 -35.85 -5.65 -7.68
N ARG A 235 -37.07 -5.21 -7.45
CA ARG A 235 -38.21 -6.12 -7.20
C ARG A 235 -38.69 -6.84 -8.46
N ARG A 236 -38.64 -6.18 -9.62
CA ARG A 236 -39.14 -6.66 -10.92
C ARG A 236 -38.00 -6.70 -11.93
N VAL A 237 -38.17 -7.54 -12.94
CA VAL A 237 -37.31 -7.50 -14.14
C VAL A 237 -37.51 -6.15 -14.84
N GLY A 238 -36.39 -5.51 -15.21
CA GLY A 238 -36.34 -4.15 -15.75
C GLY A 238 -36.10 -3.06 -14.71
N ASP A 239 -36.37 -3.31 -13.43
CA ASP A 239 -36.06 -2.32 -12.38
C ASP A 239 -34.54 -2.05 -12.30
N PRO A 240 -34.12 -0.82 -11.98
CA PRO A 240 -32.73 -0.55 -11.62
C PRO A 240 -32.33 -1.35 -10.38
N LEU A 241 -31.03 -1.60 -10.21
CA LEU A 241 -30.52 -2.19 -8.99
C LEU A 241 -30.70 -1.20 -7.82
N ILE A 242 -30.89 -1.76 -6.63
CA ILE A 242 -30.92 -0.99 -5.39
C ILE A 242 -29.48 -0.86 -4.91
N VAL A 243 -29.00 0.38 -4.79
CA VAL A 243 -27.61 0.69 -4.47
C VAL A 243 -27.53 1.40 -3.13
N ARG A 244 -26.51 1.06 -2.33
CA ARG A 244 -26.14 1.76 -1.11
C ARG A 244 -24.63 1.83 -0.98
N THR A 245 -24.14 2.81 -0.22
CA THR A 245 -22.72 2.97 0.10
C THR A 245 -22.46 2.74 1.59
N GLU A 246 -21.24 2.36 1.92
CA GLU A 246 -20.76 2.27 3.28
C GLU A 246 -19.39 2.99 3.39
N PRO A 247 -19.33 4.09 4.19
CA PRO A 247 -20.45 4.70 4.88
C PRO A 247 -21.50 5.32 3.93
N SER A 248 -22.71 5.49 4.44
CA SER A 248 -23.67 6.38 3.77
C SER A 248 -23.20 7.82 3.96
N THR A 249 -22.91 8.50 2.86
CA THR A 249 -22.36 9.88 2.86
C THR A 249 -22.86 10.66 1.66
N ARG A 250 -22.95 11.98 1.81
CA ARG A 250 -23.28 12.90 0.71
C ARG A 250 -22.08 13.28 -0.15
N TYR A 251 -20.88 12.81 0.21
CA TYR A 251 -19.66 13.12 -0.53
C TYR A 251 -19.61 12.48 -1.91
N VAL A 252 -20.32 11.39 -2.11
CA VAL A 252 -20.44 10.70 -3.40
C VAL A 252 -21.85 10.83 -3.96
N SER A 253 -21.97 10.86 -5.28
CA SER A 253 -23.23 10.71 -6.00
C SER A 253 -23.25 9.42 -6.79
N ILE A 254 -24.45 8.89 -7.12
CA ILE A 254 -24.61 7.60 -7.78
C ILE A 254 -25.33 7.81 -9.11
N GLU A 255 -24.70 7.38 -10.19
CA GLU A 255 -25.33 7.21 -11.51
C GLU A 255 -25.58 5.72 -11.75
N ASN A 256 -26.84 5.34 -11.74
CA ASN A 256 -27.24 3.96 -11.83
C ASN A 256 -28.02 3.72 -13.12
N THR A 257 -27.37 3.07 -14.10
CA THR A 257 -27.98 2.64 -15.36
C THR A 257 -28.19 1.13 -15.42
N SER A 258 -27.91 0.43 -14.32
CA SER A 258 -28.03 -1.03 -14.22
C SER A 258 -29.48 -1.52 -14.25
N ARG A 259 -29.65 -2.80 -14.57
CA ARG A 259 -30.98 -3.41 -14.67
C ARG A 259 -31.05 -4.78 -14.01
N THR A 260 -32.21 -5.08 -13.46
CA THR A 260 -32.56 -6.39 -12.93
C THR A 260 -33.03 -7.28 -14.08
N THR A 261 -32.43 -8.45 -14.24
CA THR A 261 -32.80 -9.43 -15.28
C THR A 261 -33.56 -10.62 -14.71
N ALA A 262 -34.03 -11.50 -15.59
CA ALA A 262 -34.73 -12.72 -15.21
C ALA A 262 -33.83 -13.65 -14.38
N ARG A 263 -34.41 -14.52 -13.55
CA ARG A 263 -33.66 -15.53 -12.80
C ARG A 263 -32.92 -16.45 -13.77
N GLY A 264 -31.67 -16.75 -13.47
CA GLY A 264 -30.80 -17.63 -14.27
C GLY A 264 -30.00 -16.91 -15.36
N THR A 265 -30.25 -15.62 -15.60
CA THR A 265 -29.40 -14.82 -16.48
C THR A 265 -28.02 -14.58 -15.80
N ALA A 266 -26.95 -14.58 -16.59
CA ALA A 266 -25.63 -14.27 -16.10
C ALA A 266 -25.56 -12.81 -15.59
N THR A 267 -24.98 -12.62 -14.41
CA THR A 267 -24.72 -11.27 -13.88
C THR A 267 -23.49 -10.68 -14.56
N ARG A 268 -23.63 -9.46 -15.06
CA ARG A 268 -22.56 -8.64 -15.63
C ARG A 268 -22.68 -7.25 -15.02
N LEU A 269 -22.06 -7.05 -13.87
CA LEU A 269 -22.13 -5.81 -13.11
C LEU A 269 -20.77 -5.14 -13.09
N THR A 270 -20.75 -3.85 -13.41
CA THR A 270 -19.60 -2.99 -13.26
C THR A 270 -19.96 -1.89 -12.26
N ILE A 271 -19.17 -1.77 -11.22
CA ILE A 271 -19.21 -0.67 -10.23
C ILE A 271 -17.89 0.05 -10.36
N SER A 272 -17.92 1.34 -10.65
CA SER A 272 -16.71 2.14 -10.86
C SER A 272 -16.97 3.58 -10.44
N ARG A 273 -16.01 4.46 -10.71
CA ARG A 273 -16.09 5.91 -10.49
C ARG A 273 -15.76 6.63 -11.80
N LYS A 274 -16.32 7.81 -12.03
CA LYS A 274 -15.93 8.68 -13.14
C LYS A 274 -14.54 9.28 -12.89
N TRP A 275 -13.54 8.42 -12.78
CA TRP A 275 -12.19 8.77 -12.37
C TRP A 275 -11.47 9.70 -13.36
N ARG A 276 -11.72 9.53 -14.67
CA ARG A 276 -11.14 10.40 -15.72
C ARG A 276 -11.59 11.85 -15.59
N GLU A 277 -12.75 12.07 -14.99
CA GLU A 277 -13.31 13.40 -14.70
C GLU A 277 -12.86 13.94 -13.33
N ARG A 278 -12.01 13.20 -12.60
CA ARG A 278 -11.63 13.50 -11.20
C ARG A 278 -12.84 13.80 -10.34
N SER A 279 -13.90 13.01 -10.49
CA SER A 279 -15.15 13.20 -9.79
C SER A 279 -15.46 12.00 -8.90
N ASN A 280 -16.30 12.20 -7.87
CA ASN A 280 -16.78 11.14 -6.97
C ASN A 280 -18.20 10.68 -7.35
N VAL A 281 -18.51 10.70 -8.63
CA VAL A 281 -19.70 10.06 -9.20
C VAL A 281 -19.42 8.57 -9.36
N ILE A 282 -20.11 7.74 -8.59
CA ILE A 282 -20.05 6.28 -8.68
C ILE A 282 -21.01 5.83 -9.78
N THR A 283 -20.51 5.06 -10.74
CA THR A 283 -21.31 4.49 -11.83
C THR A 283 -21.61 3.02 -11.55
N ILE A 284 -22.86 2.64 -11.76
CA ILE A 284 -23.32 1.25 -11.67
C ILE A 284 -23.96 0.90 -13.01
N GLU A 285 -23.32 -0.01 -13.73
CA GLU A 285 -23.70 -0.39 -15.10
C GLU A 285 -23.87 -1.90 -15.22
N GLY A 286 -24.68 -2.33 -16.19
CA GLY A 286 -24.86 -3.73 -16.50
C GLY A 286 -26.08 -4.36 -15.84
N GLU A 287 -26.03 -5.66 -15.59
CA GLU A 287 -27.21 -6.46 -15.26
C GLU A 287 -26.94 -7.42 -14.11
N MET A 288 -27.97 -7.61 -13.27
CA MET A 288 -27.95 -8.58 -12.18
C MET A 288 -29.24 -9.38 -12.16
N ALA A 289 -29.11 -10.71 -12.08
CA ALA A 289 -30.27 -11.60 -12.08
C ALA A 289 -31.12 -11.43 -10.82
N ARG A 290 -32.45 -11.41 -10.99
CA ARG A 290 -33.41 -11.41 -9.87
C ARG A 290 -33.16 -12.59 -8.94
N ARG A 291 -33.16 -12.34 -7.61
CA ARG A 291 -32.80 -13.28 -6.54
C ARG A 291 -31.30 -13.58 -6.40
N GLN A 292 -30.43 -12.93 -7.18
CA GLN A 292 -29.00 -12.92 -6.87
C GLN A 292 -28.76 -12.27 -5.50
N ARG A 293 -27.73 -12.73 -4.81
CA ARG A 293 -27.28 -12.09 -3.57
C ARG A 293 -26.72 -10.70 -3.88
N GLU A 294 -26.76 -9.82 -2.88
CA GLU A 294 -26.09 -8.51 -2.95
C GLU A 294 -24.62 -8.71 -3.32
N ASP A 295 -24.15 -7.92 -4.28
CA ASP A 295 -22.75 -7.83 -4.69
C ASP A 295 -22.16 -6.52 -4.22
N SER A 296 -20.82 -6.43 -4.12
CA SER A 296 -20.17 -5.22 -3.66
C SER A 296 -18.79 -5.04 -4.28
N ALA A 297 -18.43 -3.77 -4.49
CA ALA A 297 -17.08 -3.36 -4.87
C ALA A 297 -16.59 -2.23 -3.96
N GLU A 298 -15.29 -2.13 -3.79
CA GLU A 298 -14.64 -0.97 -3.18
C GLU A 298 -14.05 -0.11 -4.28
N VAL A 299 -14.26 1.19 -4.19
CA VAL A 299 -13.85 2.17 -5.21
C VAL A 299 -13.04 3.27 -4.53
N SER A 300 -11.87 3.61 -5.07
CA SER A 300 -11.05 4.70 -4.55
C SER A 300 -11.79 6.04 -4.62
N ILE A 301 -11.47 6.95 -3.71
CA ILE A 301 -12.12 8.27 -3.62
C ILE A 301 -11.13 9.37 -4.05
N TRP A 302 -11.57 10.25 -4.93
CA TRP A 302 -10.87 11.49 -5.27
C TRP A 302 -10.94 12.48 -4.11
N GLN A 303 -9.81 13.12 -3.73
CA GLN A 303 -9.66 13.99 -2.58
C GLN A 303 -10.10 13.31 -1.27
N PRO A 304 -9.43 12.22 -0.87
CA PRO A 304 -9.85 11.44 0.30
C PRO A 304 -9.76 12.22 1.62
N GLU A 305 -8.93 13.24 1.71
CA GLU A 305 -8.87 14.16 2.86
C GLU A 305 -10.20 14.92 3.05
N ARG A 306 -10.82 15.35 1.96
CA ARG A 306 -12.13 15.98 1.98
C ARG A 306 -13.23 14.98 2.31
N TYR A 307 -13.13 13.75 1.76
CA TYR A 307 -14.03 12.66 2.11
C TYR A 307 -14.00 12.38 3.62
N ALA A 308 -12.81 12.28 4.21
CA ALA A 308 -12.67 12.07 5.65
C ALA A 308 -13.35 13.18 6.44
N LEU A 309 -13.13 14.44 6.08
CA LEU A 309 -13.76 15.60 6.74
C LEU A 309 -15.28 15.60 6.58
N HIS A 310 -15.80 15.27 5.39
CA HIS A 310 -17.26 15.20 5.18
C HIS A 310 -17.89 14.12 6.05
N VAL A 311 -17.31 12.92 6.13
CA VAL A 311 -17.81 11.87 6.99
C VAL A 311 -17.72 12.25 8.47
N ILE A 312 -16.60 12.87 8.91
CA ILE A 312 -16.46 13.38 10.29
C ILE A 312 -17.52 14.44 10.57
N ALA A 313 -17.77 15.38 9.65
CA ALA A 313 -18.82 16.39 9.79
C ALA A 313 -20.22 15.77 9.90
N GLU A 314 -20.52 14.76 9.10
CA GLU A 314 -21.79 14.02 9.18
C GLU A 314 -21.94 13.28 10.52
N ARG A 315 -20.84 12.72 11.07
CA ARG A 315 -20.85 12.14 12.43
C ARG A 315 -21.06 13.22 13.49
N LEU A 316 -20.35 14.34 13.42
CA LEU A 316 -20.55 15.48 14.32
C LEU A 316 -22.01 15.97 14.30
N GLN A 317 -22.58 16.10 13.11
CA GLN A 317 -23.99 16.49 12.95
C GLN A 317 -24.97 15.51 13.60
N SER A 318 -24.68 14.20 13.54
CA SER A 318 -25.51 13.18 14.21
C SER A 318 -25.49 13.32 15.75
N TYR A 319 -24.47 13.96 16.31
CA TYR A 319 -24.36 14.31 17.73
C TYR A 319 -24.79 15.77 18.04
N GLY A 320 -25.45 16.46 17.10
CA GLY A 320 -25.97 17.82 17.28
C GLY A 320 -24.91 18.92 17.17
N ILE A 321 -23.71 18.64 16.63
CA ILE A 321 -22.67 19.62 16.38
C ILE A 321 -22.79 20.10 14.93
N THR A 322 -23.03 21.41 14.72
CA THR A 322 -23.18 21.98 13.38
C THR A 322 -21.82 22.36 12.81
N VAL A 323 -21.45 21.76 11.68
CA VAL A 323 -20.30 22.19 10.86
C VAL A 323 -20.78 23.13 9.76
N SER A 324 -20.23 24.34 9.73
CA SER A 324 -20.63 25.39 8.78
C SER A 324 -19.77 25.45 7.54
N GLU A 325 -18.52 24.99 7.62
CA GLU A 325 -17.53 25.04 6.55
C GLU A 325 -16.54 23.88 6.67
N ILE A 326 -16.09 23.37 5.53
CA ILE A 326 -15.01 22.39 5.44
C ILE A 326 -13.90 22.96 4.56
N ALA A 327 -12.67 23.01 5.09
CA ALA A 327 -11.49 23.55 4.39
C ALA A 327 -10.28 22.62 4.58
N ILE A 328 -9.21 22.89 3.84
CA ILE A 328 -7.89 22.28 4.01
C ILE A 328 -6.92 23.42 4.30
N ASP A 329 -6.19 23.30 5.41
CA ASP A 329 -5.19 24.29 5.85
C ASP A 329 -4.31 23.65 6.94
N THR A 330 -3.21 24.28 7.28
CA THR A 330 -2.30 23.81 8.34
C THR A 330 -2.77 24.26 9.73
N VAL A 331 -2.61 23.40 10.72
CA VAL A 331 -2.88 23.72 12.13
C VAL A 331 -2.01 24.90 12.57
N PRO A 332 -2.57 26.03 13.03
CA PRO A 332 -1.78 27.14 13.52
C PRO A 332 -1.13 26.79 14.86
N HIS A 333 0.03 27.40 15.14
CA HIS A 333 0.76 27.17 16.39
C HIS A 333 -0.02 27.55 17.66
N THR A 334 -1.04 28.40 17.54
CA THR A 334 -1.92 28.79 18.64
C THR A 334 -3.02 27.78 18.96
N ALA A 335 -3.26 26.80 18.08
CA ALA A 335 -4.27 25.78 18.30
C ALA A 335 -3.79 24.76 19.34
N MET A 336 -4.70 24.35 20.21
CA MET A 336 -4.41 23.38 21.27
C MET A 336 -4.94 22.01 20.88
N GLU A 337 -4.18 20.95 21.18
CA GLU A 337 -4.69 19.61 21.04
C GLU A 337 -5.89 19.38 21.95
N LEU A 338 -7.02 18.99 21.37
CA LEU A 338 -8.25 18.72 22.08
C LEU A 338 -8.42 17.23 22.37
N THR A 339 -8.21 16.40 21.37
CA THR A 339 -8.31 14.94 21.48
C THR A 339 -7.61 14.24 20.33
N ARG A 340 -7.37 12.93 20.49
CA ARG A 340 -6.76 12.09 19.43
C ARG A 340 -7.40 10.72 19.37
N TYR A 341 -7.28 10.11 18.20
CA TYR A 341 -7.50 8.68 17.98
C TYR A 341 -6.21 8.06 17.42
N SER A 342 -5.91 6.82 17.74
CA SER A 342 -4.66 6.20 17.29
C SER A 342 -4.75 4.68 17.25
N HIS A 343 -3.96 4.10 16.33
CA HIS A 343 -3.68 2.68 16.27
C HIS A 343 -2.19 2.41 16.49
N ARG A 344 -1.87 1.25 17.07
CA ARG A 344 -0.49 0.81 17.27
C ARG A 344 0.08 0.25 15.97
N LEU A 345 1.40 0.40 15.79
CA LEU A 345 2.11 -0.10 14.62
C LEU A 345 1.98 -1.64 14.46
N ASP A 346 1.97 -2.40 15.55
CA ASP A 346 1.78 -3.87 15.48
C ASP A 346 0.47 -4.25 14.77
N SER A 347 -0.61 -3.52 15.04
CA SER A 347 -1.91 -3.72 14.40
C SER A 347 -1.87 -3.33 12.92
N VAL A 348 -1.21 -2.21 12.61
CA VAL A 348 -1.02 -1.74 11.22
C VAL A 348 -0.18 -2.73 10.42
N VAL A 349 0.93 -3.22 10.97
CA VAL A 349 1.78 -4.24 10.31
C VAL A 349 1.02 -5.56 10.13
N THR A 350 0.17 -5.92 11.08
CA THR A 350 -0.69 -7.10 10.94
C THR A 350 -1.67 -6.94 9.78
N TYR A 351 -2.35 -5.82 9.68
CA TYR A 351 -3.27 -5.52 8.58
C TYR A 351 -2.54 -5.45 7.23
N LEU A 352 -1.41 -4.74 7.19
CA LEU A 352 -0.52 -4.64 6.02
C LEU A 352 -0.19 -6.01 5.43
N ASN A 353 0.23 -6.95 6.27
CA ASN A 353 0.70 -8.26 5.81
C ASN A 353 -0.46 -9.23 5.54
N LYS A 354 -1.47 -9.32 6.43
CA LYS A 354 -2.60 -10.24 6.30
C LYS A 354 -3.48 -9.92 5.09
N GLU A 355 -3.86 -8.65 4.94
CA GLU A 355 -4.73 -8.19 3.85
C GLU A 355 -3.93 -7.75 2.62
N SER A 356 -2.62 -7.62 2.77
CA SER A 356 -1.76 -7.07 1.72
C SER A 356 -2.12 -5.63 1.35
N ASP A 357 -2.53 -4.84 2.36
CA ASP A 357 -3.05 -3.50 2.16
C ASP A 357 -1.97 -2.54 1.62
N ASN A 358 -2.26 -1.91 0.47
CA ASN A 358 -1.30 -1.03 -0.19
C ASN A 358 -1.18 0.30 0.54
N LEU A 359 -2.30 0.87 1.00
CA LEU A 359 -2.27 2.16 1.69
C LEU A 359 -1.43 2.10 2.97
N SER A 360 -1.50 1.01 3.72
CA SER A 360 -0.63 0.81 4.89
C SER A 360 0.85 0.80 4.51
N GLY A 361 1.20 0.21 3.36
CA GLY A 361 2.58 0.22 2.86
C GLY A 361 3.05 1.64 2.50
N GLU A 362 2.20 2.38 1.79
CA GLU A 362 2.50 3.76 1.38
C GLU A 362 2.52 4.74 2.57
N ALA A 363 1.61 4.58 3.51
CA ALA A 363 1.61 5.38 4.73
C ALA A 363 2.89 5.13 5.53
N LEU A 364 3.28 3.86 5.73
CA LEU A 364 4.46 3.52 6.52
C LEU A 364 5.76 4.01 5.89
N ILE A 365 5.93 3.92 4.56
CA ILE A 365 7.15 4.46 3.92
C ILE A 365 7.22 5.99 4.09
N LYS A 366 6.10 6.71 3.96
CA LYS A 366 6.07 8.16 4.18
C LYS A 366 6.24 8.54 5.64
N ILE A 367 5.71 7.76 6.58
CA ILE A 367 5.93 7.93 8.03
C ILE A 367 7.43 7.76 8.35
N LEU A 368 8.09 6.71 7.83
CA LEU A 368 9.53 6.54 7.97
C LEU A 368 10.29 7.76 7.44
N GLY A 369 9.87 8.31 6.31
CA GLY A 369 10.41 9.55 5.77
C GLY A 369 10.23 10.73 6.72
N ALA A 370 9.03 10.93 7.26
CA ALA A 370 8.69 12.03 8.16
C ALA A 370 9.48 11.96 9.48
N GLU A 371 9.51 10.78 10.10
CA GLU A 371 10.11 10.60 11.44
C GLU A 371 11.65 10.62 11.41
N PHE A 372 12.30 10.20 10.31
CA PHE A 372 13.76 10.07 10.26
C PHE A 372 14.48 11.05 9.32
N LYS A 373 13.77 11.70 8.39
CA LYS A 373 14.35 12.66 7.43
C LYS A 373 13.66 14.03 7.50
N GLY A 374 12.54 14.13 8.22
CA GLY A 374 11.79 15.36 8.44
C GLY A 374 10.50 15.46 7.63
N THR A 375 9.60 16.32 8.11
CA THR A 375 8.31 16.60 7.47
C THR A 375 8.43 17.69 6.40
N PRO A 376 7.67 17.61 5.31
CA PRO A 376 6.69 16.54 5.01
C PRO A 376 7.37 15.22 4.61
N GLY A 377 6.83 14.11 5.10
CA GLY A 377 7.34 12.78 4.78
C GLY A 377 7.04 12.38 3.34
N SER A 378 8.05 11.87 2.64
CA SER A 378 7.94 11.40 1.26
C SER A 378 8.31 9.93 1.11
N ALA A 379 7.83 9.29 0.04
CA ALA A 379 8.24 7.92 -0.29
C ALA A 379 9.74 7.82 -0.57
N ALA A 380 10.34 8.83 -1.19
CA ALA A 380 11.78 8.88 -1.46
C ALA A 380 12.60 8.96 -0.15
N ALA A 381 12.18 9.79 0.81
CA ALA A 381 12.81 9.89 2.12
C ALA A 381 12.67 8.55 2.89
N GLY A 382 11.49 7.94 2.89
CA GLY A 382 11.28 6.64 3.51
C GLY A 382 12.08 5.51 2.85
N ALA A 383 12.21 5.51 1.52
CA ALA A 383 13.07 4.57 0.80
C ALA A 383 14.54 4.72 1.20
N SER A 384 15.01 5.96 1.49
CA SER A 384 16.35 6.17 2.06
C SER A 384 16.49 5.51 3.44
N VAL A 385 15.49 5.66 4.32
CA VAL A 385 15.50 5.00 5.65
C VAL A 385 15.54 3.48 5.52
N ILE A 386 14.78 2.92 4.57
CA ILE A 386 14.81 1.48 4.29
C ILE A 386 16.19 1.05 3.79
N LYS A 387 16.83 1.82 2.90
CA LYS A 387 18.20 1.54 2.42
C LYS A 387 19.22 1.62 3.55
N ASP A 388 19.10 2.58 4.46
CA ASP A 388 19.96 2.68 5.64
C ASP A 388 19.84 1.41 6.50
N TYR A 389 18.60 0.92 6.74
CA TYR A 389 18.37 -0.34 7.45
C TYR A 389 18.99 -1.54 6.74
N LEU A 390 18.86 -1.64 5.42
CA LEU A 390 19.47 -2.72 4.65
C LEU A 390 21.00 -2.69 4.68
N ALA A 391 21.60 -1.49 4.63
CA ALA A 391 23.04 -1.32 4.74
C ALA A 391 23.56 -1.78 6.11
N GLU A 392 22.85 -1.52 7.20
CA GLU A 392 23.14 -2.04 8.53
C GLU A 392 23.10 -3.57 8.60
N LEU A 393 22.25 -4.20 7.78
CA LEU A 393 22.21 -5.65 7.63
C LEU A 393 23.34 -6.21 6.75
N GLY A 394 24.25 -5.35 6.25
CA GLY A 394 25.35 -5.74 5.36
C GLY A 394 24.92 -5.96 3.90
N ILE A 395 23.78 -5.41 3.48
CA ILE A 395 23.29 -5.50 2.10
C ILE A 395 23.80 -4.30 1.30
N ASP A 396 24.43 -4.58 0.16
CA ASP A 396 24.73 -3.53 -0.82
C ASP A 396 23.43 -2.99 -1.44
N THR A 397 23.15 -1.72 -1.21
CA THR A 397 21.94 -1.05 -1.67
C THR A 397 22.09 -0.35 -3.02
N THR A 398 23.25 -0.44 -3.67
CA THR A 398 23.56 0.27 -4.92
C THR A 398 22.63 -0.17 -6.07
N TRP A 399 22.36 -1.45 -6.17
CA TRP A 399 21.64 -2.03 -7.32
C TRP A 399 20.15 -2.25 -7.10
N LEU A 400 19.65 -2.17 -5.86
CA LEU A 400 18.23 -2.30 -5.57
C LEU A 400 17.47 -1.00 -5.80
N ARG A 401 16.17 -1.11 -6.09
CA ARG A 401 15.28 0.04 -6.18
C ARG A 401 14.07 -0.18 -5.30
N ILE A 402 13.77 0.84 -4.49
CA ILE A 402 12.56 0.95 -3.68
C ILE A 402 11.83 2.20 -4.21
N ALA A 403 10.77 1.98 -4.94
CA ALA A 403 9.99 3.04 -5.58
C ALA A 403 8.76 3.41 -4.74
N ASP A 404 8.21 2.43 -4.00
CA ASP A 404 7.06 2.61 -3.13
C ASP A 404 7.15 1.70 -1.88
N GLY A 405 6.18 1.82 -0.98
CA GLY A 405 6.12 1.02 0.25
C GLY A 405 5.33 -0.27 0.11
N SER A 406 4.51 -0.38 -0.92
CA SER A 406 3.54 -1.47 -1.10
C SER A 406 3.98 -2.56 -2.08
N GLY A 407 4.88 -2.21 -3.00
CA GLY A 407 5.28 -3.07 -4.12
C GLY A 407 4.27 -3.06 -5.28
N LEU A 408 3.42 -2.04 -5.36
CA LEU A 408 2.53 -1.86 -6.51
C LEU A 408 3.30 -1.30 -7.71
N SER A 409 4.38 -0.57 -7.46
CA SER A 409 5.25 -0.01 -8.48
C SER A 409 5.93 -1.10 -9.32
N ARG A 410 5.90 -0.90 -10.64
CA ARG A 410 6.69 -1.74 -11.56
C ARG A 410 8.18 -1.46 -11.49
N HIS A 411 8.58 -0.40 -10.80
CA HIS A 411 9.97 0.01 -10.67
C HIS A 411 10.68 -0.55 -9.44
N ASP A 412 9.98 -1.24 -8.53
CA ASP A 412 10.63 -1.93 -7.42
C ASP A 412 11.49 -3.08 -7.92
N LEU A 413 12.72 -3.15 -7.43
CA LEU A 413 13.69 -4.19 -7.80
C LEU A 413 14.40 -4.71 -6.53
N LEU A 414 14.09 -5.95 -6.16
CA LEU A 414 14.69 -6.68 -5.05
C LEU A 414 15.13 -8.08 -5.51
N SER A 415 15.98 -8.73 -4.72
CA SER A 415 16.33 -10.12 -4.96
C SER A 415 15.82 -11.05 -3.85
N PRO A 416 15.65 -12.36 -4.11
CA PRO A 416 15.38 -13.35 -3.08
C PRO A 416 16.37 -13.30 -1.92
N ALA A 417 17.64 -13.04 -2.21
CA ALA A 417 18.70 -12.93 -1.19
C ALA A 417 18.46 -11.76 -0.23
N ILE A 418 17.99 -10.61 -0.73
CA ILE A 418 17.65 -9.45 0.11
C ILE A 418 16.49 -9.78 1.04
N LEU A 419 15.39 -10.35 0.53
CA LEU A 419 14.24 -10.68 1.38
C LEU A 419 14.58 -11.77 2.40
N VAL A 420 15.36 -12.79 2.04
CA VAL A 420 15.82 -13.79 3.00
C VAL A 420 16.68 -13.15 4.08
N ARG A 421 17.59 -12.22 3.73
CA ARG A 421 18.42 -11.51 4.71
C ARG A 421 17.59 -10.68 5.68
N VAL A 422 16.52 -10.03 5.20
CA VAL A 422 15.56 -9.32 6.06
C VAL A 422 14.82 -10.29 7.00
N LEU A 423 14.39 -11.45 6.48
CA LEU A 423 13.76 -12.49 7.29
C LEU A 423 14.72 -13.03 8.37
N GLU A 424 16.00 -13.27 8.05
CA GLU A 424 17.03 -13.66 9.01
C GLU A 424 17.20 -12.60 10.12
N ALA A 425 17.26 -11.33 9.73
CA ALA A 425 17.41 -10.22 10.67
C ALA A 425 16.19 -10.11 11.61
N MET A 426 14.98 -10.25 11.05
CA MET A 426 13.76 -10.23 11.87
C MET A 426 13.68 -11.44 12.80
N TYR A 427 14.13 -12.64 12.39
CA TYR A 427 14.20 -13.81 13.25
C TYR A 427 15.09 -13.60 14.48
N ALA A 428 16.18 -12.83 14.32
CA ALA A 428 17.09 -12.47 15.41
C ALA A 428 16.65 -11.21 16.19
N SER A 429 15.59 -10.53 15.76
CA SER A 429 15.12 -9.27 16.34
C SER A 429 14.23 -9.49 17.58
N PRO A 430 14.22 -8.58 18.56
CA PRO A 430 13.23 -8.58 19.63
C PRO A 430 11.78 -8.43 19.15
N HIS A 431 11.59 -7.99 17.90
CA HIS A 431 10.28 -7.81 17.28
C HIS A 431 9.84 -9.02 16.44
N PHE A 432 10.56 -10.15 16.51
CA PHE A 432 10.26 -11.35 15.72
C PHE A 432 8.83 -11.84 15.91
N ASP A 433 8.37 -11.95 17.14
CA ASP A 433 7.01 -12.46 17.41
C ASP A 433 5.93 -11.58 16.76
N THR A 434 6.04 -10.26 16.88
CA THR A 434 5.13 -9.31 16.23
C THR A 434 5.18 -9.45 14.70
N PHE A 435 6.37 -9.48 14.11
CA PHE A 435 6.54 -9.62 12.67
C PHE A 435 6.01 -10.98 12.18
N TYR A 436 6.37 -12.08 12.83
CA TYR A 436 5.96 -13.44 12.48
C TYR A 436 4.44 -13.62 12.56
N ARG A 437 3.79 -13.11 13.62
CA ARG A 437 2.33 -13.18 13.77
C ARG A 437 1.59 -12.32 12.75
N SER A 438 2.20 -11.26 12.25
CA SER A 438 1.61 -10.41 11.22
C SER A 438 1.47 -11.11 9.87
N LEU A 439 2.29 -12.14 9.58
CA LEU A 439 2.29 -12.82 8.29
C LEU A 439 1.04 -13.70 8.09
N PRO A 440 0.50 -13.79 6.85
CA PRO A 440 -0.53 -14.75 6.48
C PRO A 440 -0.14 -16.19 6.82
N VAL A 441 -1.11 -17.01 7.27
CA VAL A 441 -0.92 -18.41 7.64
C VAL A 441 -1.55 -19.33 6.61
N ALA A 442 -0.76 -20.27 6.11
CA ALA A 442 -1.21 -21.24 5.10
C ALA A 442 -2.46 -22.00 5.55
N GLY A 443 -3.48 -22.00 4.70
CA GLY A 443 -4.74 -22.69 4.95
C GLY A 443 -5.67 -22.06 6.01
N VAL A 444 -5.21 -21.00 6.73
CA VAL A 444 -5.91 -20.42 7.89
C VAL A 444 -6.40 -18.99 7.61
N ASP A 445 -5.47 -18.06 7.38
CA ASP A 445 -5.84 -16.64 7.28
C ASP A 445 -5.08 -15.89 6.16
N GLY A 446 -5.42 -14.61 6.01
CA GLY A 446 -4.79 -13.69 5.08
C GLY A 446 -4.85 -14.16 3.62
N THR A 447 -3.87 -13.73 2.84
CA THR A 447 -3.84 -13.97 1.39
C THR A 447 -3.61 -15.44 1.00
N ILE A 448 -3.15 -16.29 1.92
CA ILE A 448 -2.93 -17.73 1.70
C ILE A 448 -3.93 -18.63 2.44
N ARG A 449 -5.05 -18.08 2.94
CA ARG A 449 -6.10 -18.83 3.66
C ARG A 449 -6.72 -20.00 2.89
N ARG A 450 -6.58 -20.02 1.57
CA ARG A 450 -7.10 -21.08 0.69
C ARG A 450 -6.02 -21.95 0.07
N ARG A 451 -4.73 -21.61 0.31
CA ARG A 451 -3.56 -22.32 -0.24
C ARG A 451 -3.06 -23.35 0.78
N MET A 452 -2.47 -24.44 0.30
CA MET A 452 -1.78 -25.48 1.09
C MET A 452 -2.64 -26.09 2.21
N LYS A 453 -3.97 -26.11 2.04
CA LYS A 453 -4.89 -26.76 3.01
C LYS A 453 -4.65 -28.26 3.04
N TYR A 454 -4.74 -28.84 4.23
CA TYR A 454 -4.60 -30.29 4.44
C TYR A 454 -3.23 -30.85 4.04
N THR A 455 -2.17 -30.02 4.12
CA THR A 455 -0.78 -30.41 3.92
C THR A 455 0.04 -30.09 5.17
N ASP A 456 1.31 -30.49 5.22
CA ASP A 456 2.24 -30.18 6.33
C ASP A 456 2.47 -28.66 6.50
N ALA A 457 2.20 -27.87 5.49
CA ALA A 457 2.26 -26.41 5.55
C ALA A 457 1.04 -25.76 6.24
N HIS A 458 -0.09 -26.49 6.35
CA HIS A 458 -1.32 -25.95 6.94
C HIS A 458 -1.12 -25.56 8.40
N GLY A 459 -1.37 -24.30 8.73
CA GLY A 459 -1.20 -23.76 10.09
C GLY A 459 0.26 -23.50 10.49
N ASN A 460 1.22 -24.05 9.75
CA ASN A 460 2.64 -23.98 10.01
C ASN A 460 3.32 -22.84 9.23
N LEU A 461 3.22 -22.86 7.91
CA LEU A 461 3.87 -21.88 7.06
C LEU A 461 3.23 -20.51 7.20
N ARG A 462 4.07 -19.47 7.37
CA ARG A 462 3.67 -18.06 7.37
C ARG A 462 4.44 -17.29 6.34
N ALA A 463 3.74 -16.71 5.36
CA ALA A 463 4.40 -16.06 4.25
C ALA A 463 3.57 -14.92 3.65
N LYS A 464 4.28 -13.90 3.19
CA LYS A 464 3.73 -12.81 2.41
C LYS A 464 3.70 -13.18 0.94
N THR A 465 2.58 -12.94 0.30
CA THR A 465 2.41 -13.07 -1.15
C THR A 465 2.68 -11.75 -1.86
N GLY A 466 3.14 -11.82 -3.10
CA GLY A 466 3.12 -10.71 -4.04
C GLY A 466 2.51 -11.14 -5.37
N THR A 467 1.70 -10.27 -5.97
CA THR A 467 1.09 -10.55 -7.28
C THR A 467 0.87 -9.25 -8.05
N LEU A 468 1.40 -9.19 -9.24
CA LEU A 468 1.05 -8.25 -10.30
C LEU A 468 0.86 -9.04 -11.59
N SER A 469 0.39 -8.41 -12.66
CA SER A 469 0.36 -9.05 -13.98
C SER A 469 1.76 -9.52 -14.36
N GLY A 470 1.92 -10.82 -14.62
CA GLY A 470 3.22 -11.43 -14.94
C GLY A 470 4.23 -11.50 -13.78
N VAL A 471 3.80 -11.31 -12.52
CA VAL A 471 4.64 -11.40 -11.33
C VAL A 471 3.95 -12.20 -10.23
N SER A 472 4.67 -13.11 -9.58
CA SER A 472 4.22 -13.85 -8.39
C SER A 472 5.38 -14.04 -7.42
N SER A 473 5.19 -13.71 -6.15
CA SER A 473 6.18 -13.95 -5.09
C SER A 473 5.56 -14.59 -3.86
N LEU A 474 6.36 -15.34 -3.10
CA LEU A 474 6.03 -15.91 -1.80
C LEU A 474 7.30 -15.94 -0.95
N SER A 475 7.29 -15.27 0.21
CA SER A 475 8.46 -15.19 1.08
C SER A 475 8.05 -15.21 2.54
N GLY A 476 8.77 -15.95 3.39
CA GLY A 476 8.41 -16.10 4.79
C GLY A 476 9.15 -17.21 5.50
N TYR A 477 8.48 -17.81 6.47
CA TYR A 477 9.02 -18.82 7.37
C TYR A 477 8.20 -20.11 7.34
N VAL A 478 8.88 -21.20 7.60
CA VAL A 478 8.26 -22.52 7.83
C VAL A 478 9.08 -23.33 8.83
N LEU A 479 8.40 -24.09 9.66
CA LEU A 479 9.03 -25.08 10.51
C LEU A 479 9.05 -26.43 9.78
N SER A 480 10.23 -27.05 9.63
CA SER A 480 10.36 -28.38 9.03
C SER A 480 9.81 -29.48 9.94
N ALA A 481 9.64 -30.68 9.41
CA ALA A 481 9.21 -31.83 10.21
C ALA A 481 10.22 -32.25 11.29
N ASP A 482 11.48 -31.81 11.20
CA ASP A 482 12.51 -31.97 12.23
C ASP A 482 12.54 -30.82 13.25
N GLY A 483 11.60 -29.87 13.19
CA GLY A 483 11.57 -28.72 14.07
C GLY A 483 12.59 -27.63 13.72
N GLU A 484 13.12 -27.62 12.50
CA GLU A 484 14.08 -26.65 12.02
C GLU A 484 13.39 -25.44 11.43
N TRP A 485 13.74 -24.24 11.88
CA TRP A 485 13.25 -22.99 11.31
C TRP A 485 13.93 -22.73 9.96
N LEU A 486 13.10 -22.55 8.94
CA LEU A 486 13.55 -22.20 7.60
C LEU A 486 12.97 -20.83 7.20
N ALA A 487 13.80 -20.04 6.51
CA ALA A 487 13.34 -18.85 5.81
C ALA A 487 13.51 -19.05 4.30
N PHE A 488 12.57 -18.53 3.53
CA PHE A 488 12.60 -18.65 2.08
C PHE A 488 12.04 -17.43 1.37
N SER A 489 12.49 -17.21 0.13
CA SER A 489 11.93 -16.24 -0.79
C SER A 489 11.90 -16.83 -2.19
N MET A 490 10.72 -16.86 -2.81
CA MET A 490 10.45 -17.29 -4.18
C MET A 490 9.89 -16.12 -4.97
N MET A 491 10.54 -15.76 -6.08
CA MET A 491 10.11 -14.70 -6.99
C MET A 491 10.06 -15.23 -8.41
N MET A 492 8.96 -14.98 -9.11
CA MET A 492 8.72 -15.41 -10.48
C MET A 492 8.15 -14.25 -11.28
N MET A 493 8.73 -13.95 -12.45
CA MET A 493 8.28 -12.83 -13.27
C MET A 493 8.43 -13.08 -14.77
N ASN A 494 7.85 -12.18 -15.57
CA ASN A 494 7.92 -12.21 -17.04
C ASN A 494 7.23 -13.43 -17.67
N TYR A 495 6.08 -13.82 -17.14
CA TYR A 495 5.24 -14.86 -17.73
C TYR A 495 3.94 -14.27 -18.28
N PRO A 496 3.47 -14.75 -19.45
CA PRO A 496 2.27 -14.21 -20.10
C PRO A 496 0.97 -14.86 -19.62
N THR A 497 1.07 -15.91 -18.80
CA THR A 497 -0.08 -16.76 -18.42
C THR A 497 -0.62 -16.40 -17.03
N ASP A 498 -1.66 -17.16 -16.61
CA ASP A 498 -2.24 -17.03 -15.27
C ASP A 498 -1.22 -17.39 -14.18
N ALA A 499 -1.14 -16.56 -13.16
CA ALA A 499 -0.28 -16.76 -11.99
C ALA A 499 -0.54 -18.08 -11.24
N ARG A 500 -1.69 -18.74 -11.45
CA ARG A 500 -2.05 -20.01 -10.77
C ARG A 500 -1.02 -21.11 -10.98
N VAL A 501 -0.43 -21.17 -12.16
CA VAL A 501 0.61 -22.16 -12.49
C VAL A 501 1.83 -21.97 -11.57
N TYR A 502 2.33 -20.73 -11.48
CA TYR A 502 3.50 -20.39 -10.67
C TYR A 502 3.22 -20.44 -9.17
N ARG A 503 1.99 -20.11 -8.75
CA ARG A 503 1.55 -20.28 -7.35
C ARG A 503 1.53 -21.75 -6.93
N ARG A 504 1.22 -22.70 -7.84
CA ARG A 504 1.28 -24.13 -7.55
C ARG A 504 2.71 -24.56 -7.26
N VAL A 505 3.69 -24.12 -8.05
CA VAL A 505 5.12 -24.39 -7.79
C VAL A 505 5.54 -23.85 -6.43
N GLN A 506 5.13 -22.61 -6.09
CA GLN A 506 5.40 -22.05 -4.76
C GLN A 506 4.78 -22.91 -3.65
N ASP A 507 3.56 -23.41 -3.85
CA ASP A 507 2.88 -24.28 -2.87
C ASP A 507 3.60 -25.62 -2.72
N GLU A 508 4.01 -26.25 -3.82
CA GLU A 508 4.72 -27.53 -3.81
C GLU A 508 6.09 -27.44 -3.10
N VAL A 509 6.86 -26.38 -3.37
CA VAL A 509 8.13 -26.12 -2.67
C VAL A 509 7.85 -25.85 -1.18
N ALA A 510 6.88 -25.03 -0.86
CA ALA A 510 6.54 -24.67 0.51
C ALA A 510 6.07 -25.90 1.34
N VAL A 511 5.24 -26.75 0.74
CA VAL A 511 4.80 -28.02 1.37
C VAL A 511 5.97 -28.97 1.56
N PHE A 512 6.83 -29.09 0.55
CA PHE A 512 8.06 -29.90 0.66
C PHE A 512 8.94 -29.44 1.83
N LEU A 513 9.15 -28.11 1.99
CA LEU A 513 9.93 -27.57 3.10
C LEU A 513 9.30 -27.85 4.47
N SER A 514 7.96 -27.84 4.54
CA SER A 514 7.24 -28.17 5.78
C SER A 514 7.41 -29.62 6.21
N GLY A 515 7.47 -30.53 5.23
CA GLY A 515 7.69 -31.98 5.45
C GLY A 515 9.15 -32.39 5.49
N LEU A 516 10.09 -31.44 5.37
CA LEU A 516 11.52 -31.75 5.27
C LEU A 516 12.03 -32.48 6.51
N ARG A 517 12.71 -33.62 6.29
CA ARG A 517 13.52 -34.36 7.26
C ARG A 517 14.93 -34.49 6.76
N ARG A 518 15.90 -34.03 7.53
CA ARG A 518 17.31 -34.06 7.13
C ARG A 518 17.85 -35.46 6.88
N ALA A 519 17.34 -36.45 7.62
CA ALA A 519 17.74 -37.85 7.44
C ALA A 519 17.41 -38.40 6.04
N ASN A 520 16.56 -37.72 5.25
CA ASN A 520 16.17 -38.14 3.92
C ASN A 520 17.06 -37.56 2.80
N PHE A 521 18.06 -36.71 3.16
CA PHE A 521 18.87 -35.96 2.16
C PHE A 521 20.37 -35.95 2.52
#